data_615412b4a40a00d9bf87638c4f3ddd3b
#
_entry.id   615412b4a40a00d9bf87638c4f3ddd3b
#
_cell.length_a   1.000
_cell.length_b   1.000
_cell.length_c   1.000
_cell.angle_alpha   90.00
_cell.angle_beta   90.00
_cell.angle_gamma   90.00
#
_symmetry.space_group_name_H-M   'P 1'
#
loop_
_entity.id
_entity.type
_entity.pdbx_description
1 polymer ?
#
loop_
_entity_poly.entity_id
_entity_poly.type
_entity_poly.pdbx_seq_one_letter_code
_entity_poly.pdbx_strand_id
1 'polypeptide(L)'
;FQMFAAQWVEAEKLAERLNALNVPGVKFRPMYLKPFYSVGKGELLQGVQVHIMDVQKAPLSDIQFLVMQEIAALYPDRAVFEHADKGRFRMFDMVSGSEEIRKRFSQRNRWEDVRDYWYKDADDFRRLSKKYYLYK
;
A
#
# COMPACT_ATOMS: atom_id res chain seq x y z
N PHE A 1 10.52 0.57 -3.89
CA PHE A 1 9.50 0.38 -2.84
C PHE A 1 8.64 1.63 -2.56
N GLN A 2 8.96 2.78 -3.16
CA GLN A 2 8.23 4.03 -2.98
C GLN A 2 7.37 4.40 -4.20
N MET A 3 7.00 3.41 -5.01
CA MET A 3 6.30 3.65 -6.26
C MET A 3 5.17 2.64 -6.45
N PHE A 4 4.03 3.14 -6.90
CA PHE A 4 2.87 2.34 -7.28
C PHE A 4 2.43 2.80 -8.67
N ALA A 5 2.45 1.91 -9.65
CA ALA A 5 2.14 2.27 -11.03
C ALA A 5 1.54 1.09 -11.81
N ALA A 6 0.68 1.40 -12.77
CA ALA A 6 0.16 0.46 -13.76
C ALA A 6 -0.12 1.20 -15.08
N GLN A 7 -0.31 0.46 -16.18
CA GLN A 7 -0.59 1.04 -17.50
C GLN A 7 -1.91 1.82 -17.54
N TRP A 8 -2.90 1.36 -16.79
CA TRP A 8 -4.27 1.86 -16.79
C TRP A 8 -4.56 2.89 -15.68
N VAL A 9 -3.56 3.23 -14.88
CA VAL A 9 -3.67 4.26 -13.84
C VAL A 9 -3.43 5.64 -14.47
N GLU A 10 -4.21 6.63 -14.06
CA GLU A 10 -3.99 8.05 -14.34
C GLU A 10 -3.24 8.67 -13.15
N ALA A 11 -1.99 9.05 -13.36
CA ALA A 11 -1.07 9.44 -12.30
C ALA A 11 -1.58 10.62 -11.47
N GLU A 12 -2.11 11.66 -12.14
CA GLU A 12 -2.61 12.88 -11.49
C GLU A 12 -3.83 12.59 -10.63
N LYS A 13 -4.80 11.82 -11.17
CA LYS A 13 -6.02 11.48 -10.43
C LYS A 13 -5.71 10.66 -9.18
N LEU A 14 -4.80 9.70 -9.29
CA LEU A 14 -4.40 8.89 -8.14
C LEU A 14 -3.67 9.74 -7.09
N ALA A 15 -2.74 10.60 -7.53
CA ALA A 15 -2.01 11.50 -6.63
C ALA A 15 -2.94 12.49 -5.91
N GLU A 16 -3.90 13.08 -6.61
CA GLU A 16 -4.89 13.99 -6.04
C GLU A 16 -5.71 13.30 -4.95
N ARG A 17 -6.26 12.13 -5.24
CA ARG A 17 -7.05 11.36 -4.27
C ARG A 17 -6.25 10.96 -3.04
N LEU A 18 -5.03 10.45 -3.24
CA LEU A 18 -4.17 10.06 -2.13
C LEU A 18 -3.76 11.26 -1.27
N ASN A 19 -3.46 12.41 -1.89
CA ASN A 19 -3.15 13.63 -1.14
C ASN A 19 -4.38 14.19 -0.40
N ALA A 20 -5.59 13.98 -0.91
CA ALA A 20 -6.83 14.37 -0.22
C ALA A 20 -7.07 13.58 1.08
N LEU A 21 -6.48 12.39 1.24
CA LEU A 21 -6.51 11.65 2.50
C LEU A 21 -5.71 12.33 3.62
N ASN A 22 -4.87 13.31 3.30
CA ASN A 22 -4.03 14.04 4.26
C ASN A 22 -3.21 13.12 5.17
N VAL A 23 -2.61 12.09 4.61
CA VAL A 23 -1.79 11.12 5.36
C VAL A 23 -0.63 11.85 6.06
N PRO A 24 -0.51 11.78 7.40
CA PRO A 24 0.51 12.52 8.12
C PRO A 24 1.93 12.16 7.64
N GLY A 25 2.76 13.19 7.40
CA GLY A 25 4.16 13.00 7.01
C GLY A 25 4.39 12.40 5.62
N VAL A 26 3.37 12.32 4.78
CA VAL A 26 3.45 11.73 3.44
C VAL A 26 2.87 12.66 2.39
N LYS A 27 3.51 12.70 1.22
CA LYS A 27 2.98 13.30 -0.01
C LYS A 27 3.13 12.34 -1.17
N PHE A 28 2.17 12.38 -2.08
CA PHE A 28 2.17 11.56 -3.29
C PHE A 28 2.36 12.47 -4.51
N ARG A 29 3.36 12.14 -5.33
CA ARG A 29 3.65 12.85 -6.57
C ARG A 29 3.25 12.00 -7.76
N PRO A 30 2.58 12.55 -8.79
CA PRO A 30 2.37 11.84 -10.06
C PRO A 30 3.71 11.39 -10.65
N MET A 31 3.73 10.20 -11.24
CA MET A 31 4.95 9.64 -11.79
C MET A 31 4.65 8.84 -13.06
N TYR A 32 5.59 8.92 -13.99
CA TYR A 32 5.59 8.17 -15.24
C TYR A 32 6.91 7.41 -15.34
N LEU A 33 6.85 6.13 -15.68
CA LEU A 33 8.05 5.31 -15.82
C LEU A 33 7.89 4.26 -16.90
N LYS A 34 9.02 3.84 -17.44
CA LYS A 34 9.13 2.73 -18.38
C LYS A 34 10.09 1.69 -17.78
N PRO A 35 9.58 0.60 -17.18
CA PRO A 35 10.44 -0.40 -16.55
C PRO A 35 11.39 -1.05 -17.57
N PHE A 36 12.63 -1.21 -17.18
CA PHE A 36 13.63 -1.90 -17.98
C PHE A 36 13.49 -3.43 -17.89
N TYR A 37 13.00 -3.93 -16.75
CA TYR A 37 12.80 -5.36 -16.49
C TYR A 37 11.56 -5.59 -15.62
N SER A 38 11.19 -6.87 -15.42
CA SER A 38 10.05 -7.31 -14.59
C SER A 38 8.70 -6.90 -15.17
N VAL A 39 7.70 -6.75 -14.32
CA VAL A 39 6.32 -6.43 -14.70
C VAL A 39 6.26 -5.08 -15.40
N GLY A 40 5.57 -5.02 -16.55
CA GLY A 40 5.44 -3.80 -17.36
C GLY A 40 6.69 -3.44 -18.15
N LYS A 41 7.68 -4.37 -18.33
CA LYS A 41 8.88 -4.13 -19.11
C LYS A 41 8.57 -3.54 -20.49
N GLY A 42 9.17 -2.38 -20.76
CA GLY A 42 9.05 -1.71 -22.04
C GLY A 42 7.75 -0.92 -22.25
N GLU A 43 6.85 -0.92 -21.27
CA GLU A 43 5.58 -0.24 -21.33
C GLU A 43 5.58 1.05 -20.50
N LEU A 44 4.80 2.04 -20.94
CA LEU A 44 4.64 3.26 -20.17
C LEU A 44 3.65 3.00 -19.02
N LEU A 45 4.13 3.08 -17.79
CA LEU A 45 3.33 3.00 -16.59
C LEU A 45 3.13 4.39 -15.99
N GLN A 46 1.96 4.59 -15.39
CA GLN A 46 1.60 5.79 -14.67
C GLN A 46 1.23 5.44 -13.23
N GLY A 47 1.47 6.36 -12.33
CA GLY A 47 1.13 6.14 -10.92
C GLY A 47 1.67 7.21 -10.01
N VAL A 48 2.04 6.82 -8.80
CA VAL A 48 2.52 7.76 -7.78
C VAL A 48 3.86 7.34 -7.20
N GLN A 49 4.66 8.32 -6.87
CA GLN A 49 5.82 8.20 -6.00
C GLN A 49 5.47 8.72 -4.61
N VAL A 50 5.82 7.94 -3.59
CA VAL A 50 5.62 8.29 -2.18
C VAL A 50 6.81 9.13 -1.70
N HIS A 51 6.54 10.31 -1.19
CA HIS A 51 7.52 11.16 -0.53
C HIS A 51 7.25 11.19 0.96
N ILE A 52 8.20 10.68 1.74
CA ILE A 52 8.14 10.72 3.20
C ILE A 52 8.71 12.05 3.65
N MET A 53 7.83 12.93 4.12
CA MET A 53 8.15 14.28 4.58
C MET A 53 8.51 14.31 6.06
N ASP A 54 7.92 13.41 6.85
CA ASP A 54 8.18 13.26 8.29
C ASP A 54 8.05 11.78 8.66
N VAL A 55 9.18 11.12 8.85
CA VAL A 55 9.22 9.68 9.16
C VAL A 55 8.61 9.33 10.52
N GLN A 56 8.57 10.29 11.45
CA GLN A 56 8.00 10.07 12.78
C GLN A 56 6.47 10.04 12.76
N LYS A 57 5.86 10.68 11.77
CA LYS A 57 4.40 10.77 11.62
C LYS A 57 3.86 9.83 10.55
N ALA A 58 4.70 9.44 9.59
CA ALA A 58 4.27 8.65 8.45
C ALA A 58 3.87 7.22 8.84
N PRO A 59 2.62 6.80 8.59
CA PRO A 59 2.18 5.43 8.84
C PRO A 59 2.62 4.53 7.68
N LEU A 60 3.92 4.22 7.62
CA LEU A 60 4.56 3.60 6.46
C LEU A 60 3.90 2.28 6.04
N SER A 61 3.45 1.47 7.00
CA SER A 61 2.80 0.18 6.72
C SER A 61 1.39 0.30 6.15
N ASP A 62 0.73 1.45 6.35
CA ASP A 62 -0.65 1.68 5.90
C ASP A 62 -0.71 2.11 4.43
N ILE A 63 0.38 2.70 3.93
CA ILE A 63 0.42 3.33 2.61
C ILE A 63 -0.01 2.37 1.50
N GLN A 64 0.42 1.11 1.55
CA GLN A 64 0.04 0.11 0.57
C GLN A 64 -1.49 -0.10 0.50
N PHE A 65 -2.15 -0.15 1.65
CA PHE A 65 -3.61 -0.35 1.71
C PHE A 65 -4.37 0.89 1.25
N LEU A 66 -3.87 2.09 1.61
CA LEU A 66 -4.45 3.35 1.15
C LEU A 66 -4.34 3.50 -0.37
N VAL A 67 -3.20 3.13 -0.95
CA VAL A 67 -3.03 3.14 -2.41
C VAL A 67 -3.96 2.12 -3.08
N MET A 68 -4.02 0.89 -2.57
CA MET A 68 -4.93 -0.14 -3.10
C MET A 68 -6.40 0.27 -2.98
N GLN A 69 -6.78 0.93 -1.89
CA GLN A 69 -8.13 1.49 -1.67
C GLN A 69 -8.48 2.54 -2.72
N GLU A 70 -7.60 3.52 -2.94
CA GLU A 70 -7.85 4.60 -3.90
C GLU A 70 -7.83 4.11 -5.35
N ILE A 71 -7.00 3.10 -5.65
CA ILE A 71 -7.02 2.41 -6.94
C ILE A 71 -8.36 1.70 -7.15
N ALA A 72 -8.86 0.94 -6.18
CA ALA A 72 -10.15 0.26 -6.29
C ALA A 72 -11.32 1.25 -6.42
N ALA A 73 -11.24 2.41 -5.76
CA ALA A 73 -12.25 3.45 -5.86
C ALA A 73 -12.27 4.14 -7.23
N LEU A 74 -11.09 4.38 -7.83
CA LEU A 74 -10.97 4.98 -9.17
C LEU A 74 -11.29 3.98 -10.29
N TYR A 75 -10.93 2.73 -10.10
CA TYR A 75 -11.00 1.66 -11.09
C TYR A 75 -11.63 0.40 -10.49
N PRO A 76 -12.96 0.39 -10.27
CA PRO A 76 -13.64 -0.74 -9.62
C PRO A 76 -13.37 -2.09 -10.30
N ASP A 77 -13.24 -2.07 -11.66
CA ASP A 77 -12.94 -3.26 -12.45
C ASP A 77 -11.47 -3.70 -12.37
N ARG A 78 -10.67 -3.07 -11.52
CA ARG A 78 -9.22 -3.29 -11.37
C ARG A 78 -8.80 -3.43 -9.91
N ALA A 79 -9.71 -3.83 -9.03
CA ALA A 79 -9.37 -4.12 -7.64
C ALA A 79 -8.26 -5.18 -7.56
N VAL A 80 -7.22 -4.88 -6.76
CA VAL A 80 -5.92 -5.57 -6.84
C VAL A 80 -6.03 -7.08 -6.70
N PHE A 81 -6.81 -7.56 -5.71
CA PHE A 81 -6.91 -9.00 -5.47
C PHE A 81 -7.87 -9.74 -6.40
N GLU A 82 -8.75 -9.04 -7.09
CA GLU A 82 -9.64 -9.64 -8.09
C GLU A 82 -8.89 -9.97 -9.38
N HIS A 83 -7.86 -9.17 -9.70
CA HIS A 83 -7.08 -9.28 -10.94
C HIS A 83 -5.67 -9.85 -10.74
N ALA A 84 -5.24 -10.02 -9.48
CA ALA A 84 -3.94 -10.60 -9.19
C ALA A 84 -3.92 -12.10 -9.49
N ASP A 85 -2.76 -12.59 -9.92
CA ASP A 85 -2.50 -14.03 -10.01
C ASP A 85 -2.68 -14.67 -8.62
N LYS A 86 -3.64 -15.60 -8.52
CA LYS A 86 -3.95 -16.30 -7.26
C LYS A 86 -2.74 -17.05 -6.69
N GLY A 87 -1.80 -17.48 -7.53
CA GLY A 87 -0.55 -18.08 -7.10
C GLY A 87 0.32 -17.14 -6.25
N ARG A 88 0.13 -15.83 -6.37
CA ARG A 88 0.85 -14.81 -5.60
C ARG A 88 0.20 -14.47 -4.26
N PHE A 89 -1.03 -14.91 -4.01
CA PHE A 89 -1.73 -14.65 -2.74
C PHE A 89 -0.94 -15.15 -1.54
N ARG A 90 -0.36 -16.35 -1.66
CA ARG A 90 0.49 -16.90 -0.60
C ARG A 90 1.67 -15.99 -0.24
N MET A 91 2.31 -15.38 -1.23
CA MET A 91 3.41 -14.44 -0.98
C MET A 91 2.93 -13.21 -0.21
N PHE A 92 1.80 -12.63 -0.62
CA PHE A 92 1.20 -11.49 0.09
C PHE A 92 0.84 -11.86 1.53
N ASP A 93 0.18 -13.02 1.71
CA ASP A 93 -0.25 -13.51 3.03
C ASP A 93 0.96 -13.75 3.95
N MET A 94 2.05 -14.31 3.43
CA MET A 94 3.30 -14.50 4.19
C MET A 94 3.97 -13.18 4.57
N VAL A 95 4.06 -12.22 3.65
CA VAL A 95 4.65 -10.90 3.92
C VAL A 95 3.79 -10.10 4.90
N SER A 96 2.48 -10.21 4.80
CA SER A 96 1.54 -9.55 5.70
C SER A 96 1.36 -10.28 7.05
N GLY A 97 1.87 -11.50 7.18
CA GLY A 97 1.78 -12.32 8.38
C GLY A 97 0.46 -13.06 8.56
N SER A 98 -0.54 -12.87 7.69
CA SER A 98 -1.83 -13.55 7.77
C SER A 98 -2.62 -13.42 6.47
N GLU A 99 -3.29 -14.49 6.05
CA GLU A 99 -4.25 -14.45 4.95
C GLU A 99 -5.53 -13.66 5.30
N GLU A 100 -5.80 -13.50 6.58
CA GLU A 100 -6.97 -12.76 7.07
C GLU A 100 -6.95 -11.29 6.63
N ILE A 101 -5.76 -10.70 6.52
CA ILE A 101 -5.56 -9.33 6.05
C ILE A 101 -6.09 -9.17 4.62
N ARG A 102 -5.68 -10.06 3.72
CA ARG A 102 -6.16 -10.08 2.34
C ARG A 102 -7.66 -10.34 2.26
N LYS A 103 -8.17 -11.33 3.02
CA LYS A 103 -9.59 -11.68 3.04
C LYS A 103 -10.47 -10.51 3.47
N ARG A 104 -10.10 -9.80 4.54
CA ARG A 104 -10.82 -8.62 5.03
C ARG A 104 -10.77 -7.48 4.02
N PHE A 105 -9.57 -7.15 3.52
CA PHE A 105 -9.41 -6.08 2.55
C PHE A 105 -10.23 -6.33 1.27
N SER A 106 -10.24 -7.56 0.77
CA SER A 106 -10.94 -7.92 -0.47
C SER A 106 -12.46 -7.79 -0.39
N GLN A 107 -13.06 -7.66 0.79
CA GLN A 107 -14.52 -7.55 0.91
C GLN A 107 -15.04 -6.22 0.35
N ARG A 108 -14.38 -5.10 0.69
CA ARG A 108 -14.78 -3.75 0.30
C ARG A 108 -13.63 -2.90 -0.22
N ASN A 109 -12.41 -3.42 -0.27
CA ASN A 109 -11.19 -2.69 -0.62
C ASN A 109 -11.00 -1.44 0.26
N ARG A 110 -11.25 -1.56 1.57
CA ARG A 110 -11.14 -0.46 2.54
C ARG A 110 -10.10 -0.76 3.61
N TRP A 111 -9.23 0.21 3.86
CA TRP A 111 -8.23 0.13 4.91
C TRP A 111 -8.86 -0.04 6.30
N GLU A 112 -9.99 0.62 6.56
CA GLU A 112 -10.71 0.53 7.83
C GLU A 112 -11.09 -0.91 8.23
N ASP A 113 -11.34 -1.80 7.26
CA ASP A 113 -11.73 -3.20 7.51
C ASP A 113 -10.56 -4.06 7.99
N VAL A 114 -9.34 -3.59 7.77
CA VAL A 114 -8.10 -4.31 8.08
C VAL A 114 -7.37 -3.72 9.27
N ARG A 115 -7.50 -2.43 9.49
CA ARG A 115 -6.70 -1.63 10.41
C ARG A 115 -6.60 -2.23 11.81
N ASP A 116 -7.72 -2.58 12.41
CA ASP A 116 -7.75 -3.09 13.78
C ASP A 116 -7.05 -4.45 13.89
N TYR A 117 -7.23 -5.31 12.88
CA TYR A 117 -6.54 -6.58 12.81
C TYR A 117 -5.04 -6.42 12.53
N TRP A 118 -4.66 -5.44 11.69
CA TRP A 118 -3.26 -5.12 11.37
C TRP A 118 -2.48 -4.70 12.60
N TYR A 119 -3.08 -3.90 13.45
CA TYR A 119 -2.44 -3.36 14.65
C TYR A 119 -2.74 -4.11 15.96
N LYS A 120 -3.50 -5.21 15.91
CA LYS A 120 -4.01 -5.92 17.09
C LYS A 120 -2.96 -6.25 18.16
N ASP A 121 -1.74 -6.60 17.73
CA ASP A 121 -0.65 -7.02 18.62
C ASP A 121 0.48 -5.97 18.73
N ALA A 122 0.33 -4.81 18.09
CA ALA A 122 1.41 -3.83 17.95
C ALA A 122 1.88 -3.25 19.28
N ASP A 123 0.95 -2.93 20.19
CA ASP A 123 1.30 -2.34 21.48
C ASP A 123 1.93 -3.37 22.42
N ASP A 124 1.47 -4.60 22.40
CA ASP A 124 2.04 -5.70 23.17
C ASP A 124 3.45 -6.01 22.68
N PHE A 125 3.63 -6.08 21.37
CA PHE A 125 4.95 -6.28 20.77
C PHE A 125 5.89 -5.10 21.09
N ARG A 126 5.41 -3.87 21.02
CA ARG A 126 6.19 -2.67 21.36
C ARG A 126 6.66 -2.70 22.82
N ARG A 127 5.83 -3.17 23.74
CA ARG A 127 6.22 -3.34 25.15
C ARG A 127 7.25 -4.45 25.33
N LEU A 128 7.00 -5.60 24.68
CA LEU A 128 7.89 -6.77 24.75
C LEU A 128 9.27 -6.48 24.15
N SER A 129 9.32 -5.80 23.00
CA SER A 129 10.56 -5.56 22.24
C SER A 129 11.53 -4.58 22.92
N LYS A 130 11.02 -3.65 23.75
CA LYS A 130 11.84 -2.61 24.41
C LYS A 130 13.06 -3.16 25.16
N LYS A 131 12.93 -4.31 25.81
CA LYS A 131 14.05 -4.94 26.57
C LYS A 131 15.17 -5.46 25.68
N TYR A 132 14.94 -5.58 24.38
CA TYR A 132 15.94 -6.05 23.41
C TYR A 132 16.60 -4.92 22.62
N TYR A 133 16.19 -3.66 22.83
CA TYR A 133 16.78 -2.54 22.12
C TYR A 133 18.22 -2.32 22.57
N LEU A 134 19.15 -2.37 21.62
CA LEU A 134 20.58 -2.08 21.86
C LEU A 134 20.86 -0.58 21.88
N TYR A 135 20.00 0.20 21.22
CA TYR A 135 20.13 1.66 21.14
C TYR A 135 18.86 2.31 21.69
N LYS A 136 19.03 3.45 22.36
CA LYS A 136 17.95 4.28 22.92
C LYS A 136 17.58 5.41 21.97
#